data_f6b342d6912d14c7cd3b5dc3e3aeb480
#
_entry.id   f6b342d6912d14c7cd3b5dc3e3aeb480
#
_cell.length_a   1.000
_cell.length_b   1.000
_cell.length_c   1.000
_cell.angle_alpha   90.00
_cell.angle_beta   90.00
_cell.angle_gamma   90.00
#
_symmetry.space_group_name_H-M   'P 1'
#
loop_
_entity.id
_entity.type
_entity.pdbx_description
1 polymer ?
#
loop_
_entity_poly.entity_id
_entity_poly.type
_entity_poly.pdbx_seq_one_letter_code
_entity_poly.pdbx_strand_id
1 'polypeptide(L)'
;MILRNSPVKLGDMKTFFKRLVLGLLTLIVAASLLIAIEYFGAQPMGLFSGSRPTDLGFKNGAFAKPSWKPNAVSSTIDKADETHYIAPIHFSGDAASSWSKLTAAVKAQTGARVIAEQADYLYAEFKSAGMGFVDDVEFALDAKADVIHMRSASRLGVRDLGVNRRRVEILRSQIAAK
;
A
#
# COMPACT_ATOMS: atom_id res chain seq x y z
N MET A 1 -50.07 18.75 -36.71
CA MET A 1 -49.88 17.53 -35.85
C MET A 1 -49.47 18.01 -34.47
N ILE A 2 -50.39 18.11 -33.54
CA ILE A 2 -50.18 18.67 -32.18
C ILE A 2 -49.78 17.52 -31.28
N LEU A 3 -48.53 17.52 -30.80
CA LEU A 3 -48.04 16.55 -29.82
C LEU A 3 -48.73 16.84 -28.49
N ARG A 4 -49.62 15.93 -28.06
CA ARG A 4 -50.30 15.96 -26.78
C ARG A 4 -49.34 15.55 -25.68
N ASN A 5 -48.69 16.51 -24.99
CA ASN A 5 -47.98 16.27 -23.77
C ASN A 5 -48.96 15.88 -22.66
N SER A 6 -49.05 14.59 -22.35
CA SER A 6 -49.84 14.13 -21.20
C SER A 6 -49.09 14.50 -19.92
N PRO A 7 -49.72 15.14 -18.93
CA PRO A 7 -49.06 15.47 -17.67
C PRO A 7 -48.68 14.18 -16.92
N VAL A 8 -47.43 14.10 -16.47
CA VAL A 8 -46.94 13.01 -15.61
C VAL A 8 -47.78 13.01 -14.34
N LYS A 9 -48.46 11.87 -14.04
CA LYS A 9 -49.33 11.77 -12.86
C LYS A 9 -48.50 11.82 -11.59
N LEU A 10 -48.90 12.58 -10.59
CA LEU A 10 -48.23 12.76 -9.29
C LEU A 10 -47.94 11.41 -8.58
N GLY A 11 -48.77 10.38 -8.82
CA GLY A 11 -48.55 9.01 -8.33
C GLY A 11 -47.34 8.32 -8.92
N ASP A 12 -47.05 8.54 -10.22
CA ASP A 12 -45.93 7.95 -10.92
C ASP A 12 -44.61 8.56 -10.42
N MET A 13 -44.61 9.85 -10.11
CA MET A 13 -43.45 10.55 -9.56
C MET A 13 -43.12 10.09 -8.13
N LYS A 14 -44.16 9.88 -7.27
CA LYS A 14 -43.95 9.33 -5.92
C LYS A 14 -43.39 7.90 -5.96
N THR A 15 -43.88 7.08 -6.88
CA THR A 15 -43.41 5.71 -7.07
C THR A 15 -41.97 5.67 -7.60
N PHE A 16 -41.66 6.54 -8.55
CA PHE A 16 -40.28 6.71 -9.06
C PHE A 16 -39.32 7.13 -7.94
N PHE A 17 -39.70 8.12 -7.13
CA PHE A 17 -38.85 8.59 -6.01
C PHE A 17 -38.65 7.49 -4.95
N LYS A 18 -39.68 6.72 -4.61
CA LYS A 18 -39.58 5.57 -3.70
C LYS A 18 -38.60 4.52 -4.24
N ARG A 19 -38.66 4.19 -5.53
CA ARG A 19 -37.74 3.22 -6.15
C ARG A 19 -36.30 3.73 -6.19
N LEU A 20 -36.12 5.02 -6.46
CA LEU A 20 -34.81 5.66 -6.46
C LEU A 20 -34.17 5.64 -5.07
N VAL A 21 -34.93 6.02 -4.03
CA VAL A 21 -34.49 6.00 -2.63
C VAL A 21 -34.17 4.57 -2.18
N LEU A 22 -35.00 3.60 -2.53
CA LEU A 22 -34.75 2.19 -2.19
C LEU A 22 -33.50 1.67 -2.88
N GLY A 23 -33.27 2.01 -4.15
CA GLY A 23 -32.07 1.65 -4.89
C GLY A 23 -30.81 2.26 -4.26
N LEU A 24 -30.87 3.52 -3.85
CA LEU A 24 -29.75 4.19 -3.17
C LEU A 24 -29.44 3.55 -1.81
N LEU A 25 -30.47 3.23 -1.03
CA LEU A 25 -30.30 2.52 0.26
C LEU A 25 -29.70 1.14 0.06
N THR A 26 -30.12 0.40 -0.96
CA THR A 26 -29.54 -0.92 -1.28
C THR A 26 -28.05 -0.81 -1.62
N LEU A 27 -27.67 0.20 -2.41
CA LEU A 27 -26.27 0.46 -2.74
C LEU A 27 -25.44 0.84 -1.51
N ILE A 28 -25.98 1.67 -0.62
CA ILE A 28 -25.31 2.04 0.63
C ILE A 28 -25.11 0.82 1.53
N VAL A 29 -26.13 -0.02 1.68
CA VAL A 29 -26.04 -1.25 2.48
C VAL A 29 -25.03 -2.22 1.87
N ALA A 30 -25.02 -2.41 0.56
CA ALA A 30 -24.04 -3.26 -0.12
C ALA A 30 -22.61 -2.75 0.05
N ALA A 31 -22.39 -1.44 -0.09
CA ALA A 31 -21.09 -0.82 0.14
C ALA A 31 -20.64 -0.96 1.60
N SER A 32 -21.56 -0.77 2.56
CA SER A 32 -21.26 -0.95 4.00
C SER A 32 -20.94 -2.39 4.34
N LEU A 33 -21.60 -3.36 3.72
CA LEU A 33 -21.32 -4.78 3.91
C LEU A 33 -19.95 -5.16 3.36
N LEU A 34 -19.58 -4.64 2.19
CA LEU A 34 -18.24 -4.84 1.61
C LEU A 34 -17.14 -4.25 2.50
N ILE A 35 -17.35 -3.05 3.04
CA ILE A 35 -16.42 -2.41 3.99
C ILE A 35 -16.34 -3.23 5.30
N ALA A 36 -17.46 -3.75 5.80
CA ALA A 36 -17.47 -4.58 7.00
C ALA A 36 -16.73 -5.91 6.79
N ILE A 37 -16.91 -6.57 5.64
CA ILE A 37 -16.18 -7.81 5.29
C ILE A 37 -14.67 -7.55 5.25
N GLU A 38 -14.24 -6.42 4.69
CA GLU A 38 -12.83 -5.98 4.68
C GLU A 38 -12.30 -5.70 6.10
N TYR A 39 -13.13 -5.09 6.96
CA TYR A 39 -12.74 -4.67 8.31
C TYR A 39 -12.68 -5.84 9.30
N PHE A 40 -13.58 -6.81 9.21
CA PHE A 40 -13.69 -7.95 10.13
C PHE A 40 -12.93 -9.21 9.71
N GLY A 41 -12.11 -9.16 8.66
CA GLY A 41 -11.04 -10.12 8.45
C GLY A 41 -11.44 -11.47 7.84
N ALA A 42 -12.47 -11.54 7.04
CA ALA A 42 -12.54 -12.58 6.02
C ALA A 42 -11.37 -12.33 5.06
N GLN A 43 -10.40 -13.26 4.97
CA GLN A 43 -9.14 -13.12 4.23
C GLN A 43 -9.34 -12.42 2.87
N PRO A 44 -8.63 -11.36 2.59
CA PRO A 44 -9.09 -10.33 1.72
C PRO A 44 -8.64 -10.56 0.30
N MET A 45 -9.57 -10.72 -0.59
CA MET A 45 -9.37 -10.06 -1.88
C MET A 45 -9.87 -8.64 -1.72
N GLY A 46 -9.03 -7.73 -1.19
CA GLY A 46 -9.35 -6.30 -1.14
C GLY A 46 -9.58 -5.81 -2.55
N LEU A 47 -10.71 -5.12 -2.78
CA LEU A 47 -11.04 -4.53 -4.09
C LEU A 47 -9.86 -3.71 -4.66
N PHE A 48 -8.99 -3.22 -3.79
CA PHE A 48 -7.83 -2.41 -4.12
C PHE A 48 -6.49 -3.05 -3.75
N SER A 49 -6.43 -4.37 -3.53
CA SER A 49 -5.17 -5.03 -3.16
C SER A 49 -4.16 -5.12 -4.32
N GLY A 50 -4.63 -5.12 -5.55
CA GLY A 50 -3.79 -5.36 -6.72
C GLY A 50 -3.15 -6.76 -6.73
N SER A 51 -2.37 -7.06 -7.75
CA SER A 51 -1.61 -8.31 -7.84
C SER A 51 -0.22 -8.12 -7.26
N ARG A 52 0.28 -9.15 -6.54
CA ARG A 52 1.67 -9.16 -6.06
C ARG A 52 2.63 -9.12 -7.24
N PRO A 53 3.65 -8.24 -7.22
CA PRO A 53 4.69 -8.22 -8.26
C PRO A 53 5.44 -9.56 -8.34
N THR A 54 5.87 -9.90 -9.54
CA THR A 54 6.66 -11.14 -9.81
C THR A 54 8.17 -10.88 -9.83
N ASP A 55 8.58 -9.61 -9.81
CA ASP A 55 9.95 -9.13 -9.88
C ASP A 55 10.55 -8.76 -8.51
N LEU A 56 9.95 -9.25 -7.42
CA LEU A 56 10.44 -9.06 -6.07
C LEU A 56 11.80 -9.74 -5.85
N GLY A 57 12.53 -9.21 -4.89
CA GLY A 57 13.82 -9.73 -4.45
C GLY A 57 14.97 -8.76 -4.71
N PHE A 58 16.05 -8.95 -3.95
CA PHE A 58 17.30 -8.21 -4.08
C PHE A 58 18.26 -8.99 -4.96
N LYS A 59 18.51 -8.54 -6.19
CA LYS A 59 19.28 -9.27 -7.20
C LYS A 59 20.40 -8.38 -7.74
N ASN A 60 21.63 -8.89 -7.79
CA ASN A 60 22.78 -8.16 -8.31
C ASN A 60 22.98 -6.78 -7.63
N GLY A 61 22.71 -6.69 -6.32
CA GLY A 61 22.87 -5.46 -5.56
C GLY A 61 21.72 -4.43 -5.72
N ALA A 62 20.59 -4.81 -6.32
CA ALA A 62 19.48 -3.89 -6.54
C ALA A 62 18.10 -4.57 -6.43
N PHE A 63 17.11 -3.76 -6.10
CA PHE A 63 15.68 -4.09 -6.27
C PHE A 63 15.20 -3.77 -7.69
N ALA A 64 14.03 -4.27 -8.03
CA ALA A 64 13.34 -3.87 -9.25
C ALA A 64 13.16 -2.36 -9.33
N LYS A 65 13.42 -1.79 -10.50
CA LYS A 65 13.29 -0.34 -10.72
C LYS A 65 11.84 0.11 -10.57
N PRO A 66 11.59 1.27 -9.93
CA PRO A 66 10.29 1.89 -9.95
C PRO A 66 9.81 2.16 -11.39
N SER A 67 8.50 2.14 -11.61
CA SER A 67 7.91 2.65 -12.85
C SER A 67 8.00 4.19 -12.88
N TRP A 68 7.51 4.82 -13.95
CA TRP A 68 7.42 6.30 -14.03
C TRP A 68 6.47 6.94 -13.00
N LYS A 69 5.66 6.13 -12.31
CA LYS A 69 4.64 6.61 -11.37
C LYS A 69 5.28 7.04 -10.04
N PRO A 70 5.00 8.24 -9.51
CA PRO A 70 5.50 8.69 -8.22
C PRO A 70 4.73 8.02 -7.06
N ASN A 71 4.76 6.70 -7.00
CA ASN A 71 4.13 5.85 -6.00
C ASN A 71 5.07 4.79 -5.42
N ALA A 72 6.37 5.00 -5.58
CA ALA A 72 7.39 4.10 -5.07
C ALA A 72 8.67 4.86 -4.69
N VAL A 73 9.45 4.29 -3.78
CA VAL A 73 10.81 4.73 -3.44
C VAL A 73 11.76 3.53 -3.40
N SER A 74 13.02 3.76 -3.75
CA SER A 74 14.09 2.75 -3.67
C SER A 74 15.43 3.38 -3.36
N SER A 75 16.25 2.67 -2.58
CA SER A 75 17.63 3.09 -2.27
C SER A 75 18.67 2.59 -3.28
N THR A 76 18.24 1.79 -4.25
CA THR A 76 19.15 1.15 -5.23
C THR A 76 18.99 1.71 -6.64
N ILE A 77 18.50 2.92 -6.75
CA ILE A 77 18.37 3.67 -8.01
C ILE A 77 19.27 4.89 -8.00
N ASP A 78 19.37 5.56 -9.14
CA ASP A 78 20.17 6.78 -9.28
C ASP A 78 19.64 7.87 -8.32
N LYS A 79 20.57 8.52 -7.62
CA LYS A 79 20.29 9.63 -6.71
C LYS A 79 19.71 10.86 -7.44
N ALA A 80 19.96 10.99 -8.74
CA ALA A 80 19.36 12.04 -9.57
C ALA A 80 17.85 11.87 -9.78
N ASP A 81 17.30 10.69 -9.56
CA ASP A 81 15.84 10.46 -9.54
C ASP A 81 15.25 10.86 -8.18
N GLU A 82 15.10 12.16 -7.95
CA GLU A 82 14.57 12.69 -6.69
C GLU A 82 13.16 12.19 -6.35
N THR A 83 12.39 11.80 -7.36
CA THR A 83 11.03 11.28 -7.17
C THR A 83 11.05 9.93 -6.46
N HIS A 84 11.94 9.04 -6.86
CA HIS A 84 11.95 7.66 -6.38
C HIS A 84 13.14 7.34 -5.48
N TYR A 85 14.23 8.13 -5.53
CA TYR A 85 15.36 7.88 -4.67
C TYR A 85 15.05 8.14 -3.20
N ILE A 86 15.51 7.23 -2.35
CA ILE A 86 15.59 7.41 -0.90
C ILE A 86 16.93 6.84 -0.42
N ALA A 87 17.60 7.50 0.52
CA ALA A 87 18.86 6.98 1.04
C ALA A 87 18.66 5.63 1.76
N PRO A 88 19.63 4.70 1.70
CA PRO A 88 19.57 3.48 2.51
C PRO A 88 19.59 3.82 4.01
N ILE A 89 19.16 2.90 4.85
CA ILE A 89 19.27 3.03 6.30
C ILE A 89 20.71 2.66 6.69
N HIS A 90 21.47 3.64 7.19
CA HIS A 90 22.75 3.37 7.81
C HIS A 90 22.56 2.86 9.23
N PHE A 91 23.32 1.88 9.64
CA PHE A 91 23.37 1.42 11.01
C PHE A 91 24.82 1.49 11.55
N SER A 92 24.95 1.49 12.86
CA SER A 92 26.22 1.40 13.55
C SER A 92 26.20 0.21 14.49
N GLY A 93 27.34 -0.51 14.58
CA GLY A 93 27.46 -1.69 15.43
C GLY A 93 27.11 -3.00 14.70
N ASP A 94 26.53 -3.95 15.42
CA ASP A 94 26.31 -5.29 14.90
C ASP A 94 25.16 -5.34 13.86
N ALA A 95 25.49 -5.89 12.69
CA ALA A 95 24.58 -5.99 11.56
C ALA A 95 23.37 -6.88 11.89
N ALA A 96 23.57 -8.00 12.62
CA ALA A 96 22.48 -8.91 12.97
C ALA A 96 21.51 -8.27 13.98
N SER A 97 22.03 -7.50 14.93
CA SER A 97 21.22 -6.71 15.85
C SER A 97 20.39 -5.66 15.13
N SER A 98 21.00 -4.92 14.19
CA SER A 98 20.33 -3.88 13.38
C SER A 98 19.26 -4.47 12.49
N TRP A 99 19.51 -5.63 11.90
CA TRP A 99 18.55 -6.39 11.11
C TRP A 99 17.36 -6.87 11.94
N SER A 100 17.63 -7.40 13.12
CA SER A 100 16.59 -7.83 14.07
C SER A 100 15.71 -6.67 14.51
N LYS A 101 16.28 -5.50 14.80
CA LYS A 101 15.54 -4.27 15.12
C LYS A 101 14.63 -3.85 13.96
N LEU A 102 15.16 -3.85 12.72
CA LEU A 102 14.34 -3.54 11.54
C LEU A 102 13.16 -4.50 11.42
N THR A 103 13.43 -5.79 11.50
CA THR A 103 12.39 -6.84 11.36
C THR A 103 11.31 -6.68 12.43
N ALA A 104 11.71 -6.44 13.66
CA ALA A 104 10.77 -6.17 14.76
C ALA A 104 9.95 -4.89 14.52
N ALA A 105 10.62 -3.82 14.05
CA ALA A 105 9.96 -2.55 13.73
C ALA A 105 8.93 -2.71 12.60
N VAL A 106 9.25 -3.47 11.54
CA VAL A 106 8.31 -3.78 10.45
C VAL A 106 7.12 -4.57 10.97
N LYS A 107 7.34 -5.62 11.77
CA LYS A 107 6.26 -6.45 12.34
C LYS A 107 5.31 -5.65 13.26
N ALA A 108 5.82 -4.61 13.90
CA ALA A 108 5.03 -3.75 14.80
C ALA A 108 4.19 -2.70 14.06
N GLN A 109 4.41 -2.47 12.75
CA GLN A 109 3.64 -1.47 12.00
C GLN A 109 2.20 -1.95 11.74
N THR A 110 1.26 -1.03 11.92
CA THR A 110 -0.15 -1.30 11.59
C THR A 110 -0.32 -1.61 10.10
N GLY A 111 -1.03 -2.68 9.80
CA GLY A 111 -1.28 -3.14 8.43
C GLY A 111 -0.12 -3.89 7.80
N ALA A 112 1.00 -4.09 8.50
CA ALA A 112 2.13 -4.87 8.03
C ALA A 112 1.86 -6.38 8.13
N ARG A 113 2.23 -7.11 7.09
CA ARG A 113 2.25 -8.57 7.05
C ARG A 113 3.56 -9.03 6.43
N VAL A 114 4.41 -9.65 7.20
CA VAL A 114 5.65 -10.26 6.69
C VAL A 114 5.30 -11.49 5.85
N ILE A 115 5.81 -11.54 4.64
CA ILE A 115 5.58 -12.60 3.65
C ILE A 115 6.82 -13.48 3.49
N ALA A 116 8.01 -12.87 3.49
CA ALA A 116 9.27 -13.60 3.47
C ALA A 116 10.25 -12.94 4.44
N GLU A 117 10.96 -13.78 5.20
CA GLU A 117 11.97 -13.36 6.18
C GLU A 117 13.16 -14.30 6.05
N GLN A 118 14.31 -13.73 5.73
CA GLN A 118 15.60 -14.42 5.58
C GLN A 118 16.67 -13.71 6.41
N ALA A 119 17.86 -14.25 6.45
CA ALA A 119 18.96 -13.67 7.20
C ALA A 119 19.36 -12.26 6.75
N ASP A 120 19.15 -11.95 5.47
CA ASP A 120 19.56 -10.71 4.81
C ASP A 120 18.49 -10.09 3.91
N TYR A 121 17.27 -10.68 3.86
CA TYR A 121 16.17 -10.18 3.04
C TYR A 121 14.84 -10.28 3.78
N LEU A 122 14.05 -9.21 3.73
CA LEU A 122 12.70 -9.13 4.30
C LEU A 122 11.74 -8.58 3.24
N TYR A 123 10.63 -9.26 3.04
CA TYR A 123 9.51 -8.75 2.25
C TYR A 123 8.24 -8.71 3.08
N ALA A 124 7.58 -7.56 3.09
CA ALA A 124 6.32 -7.35 3.78
C ALA A 124 5.31 -6.64 2.87
N GLU A 125 4.05 -6.97 3.04
CA GLU A 125 2.91 -6.26 2.49
C GLU A 125 2.35 -5.30 3.54
N PHE A 126 2.04 -4.06 3.14
CA PHE A 126 1.40 -3.07 3.99
C PHE A 126 0.02 -2.73 3.45
N LYS A 127 -1.01 -3.09 4.19
CA LYS A 127 -2.39 -2.83 3.82
C LYS A 127 -2.88 -1.53 4.46
N SER A 128 -3.43 -0.61 3.64
CA SER A 128 -4.03 0.63 4.13
C SER A 128 -5.37 0.34 4.81
N ALA A 129 -5.64 1.04 5.93
CA ALA A 129 -6.94 1.01 6.56
C ALA A 129 -8.03 1.59 5.62
N GLY A 130 -9.22 1.02 5.67
CA GLY A 130 -10.38 1.44 4.90
C GLY A 130 -10.43 0.83 3.50
N MET A 131 -9.67 1.33 2.55
CA MET A 131 -9.78 0.89 1.15
C MET A 131 -8.97 -0.36 0.79
N GLY A 132 -8.04 -0.79 1.64
CA GLY A 132 -7.29 -2.03 1.43
C GLY A 132 -6.22 -1.98 0.34
N PHE A 133 -5.72 -0.79 -0.04
CA PHE A 133 -4.54 -0.68 -0.92
C PHE A 133 -3.35 -1.40 -0.31
N VAL A 134 -2.59 -2.09 -1.13
CA VAL A 134 -1.40 -2.82 -0.70
C VAL A 134 -0.15 -2.21 -1.31
N ASP A 135 0.82 -1.96 -0.45
CA ASP A 135 2.18 -1.60 -0.83
C ASP A 135 3.11 -2.79 -0.56
N ASP A 136 4.01 -3.05 -1.49
CA ASP A 136 5.07 -4.04 -1.37
C ASP A 136 6.33 -3.36 -0.82
N VAL A 137 6.86 -3.87 0.28
CA VAL A 137 8.02 -3.29 0.97
C VAL A 137 9.09 -4.34 1.15
N GLU A 138 10.27 -4.05 0.64
CA GLU A 138 11.41 -4.95 0.63
C GLU A 138 12.60 -4.30 1.33
N PHE A 139 13.36 -5.10 2.06
CA PHE A 139 14.61 -4.71 2.69
C PHE A 139 15.70 -5.74 2.39
N ALA A 140 16.94 -5.28 2.23
CA ALA A 140 18.11 -6.13 2.06
C ALA A 140 19.26 -5.60 2.90
N LEU A 141 19.86 -6.46 3.71
CA LEU A 141 21.02 -6.14 4.53
C LEU A 141 22.29 -6.22 3.69
N ASP A 142 23.04 -5.13 3.64
CA ASP A 142 24.43 -5.12 3.19
C ASP A 142 25.34 -4.87 4.40
N ALA A 143 25.78 -5.96 5.01
CA ALA A 143 26.65 -5.91 6.19
C ALA A 143 28.07 -5.39 5.88
N LYS A 144 28.50 -5.38 4.60
CA LYS A 144 29.81 -4.85 4.22
C LYS A 144 29.82 -3.34 4.09
N ALA A 145 28.68 -2.77 3.72
CA ALA A 145 28.50 -1.33 3.56
C ALA A 145 27.84 -0.67 4.78
N ASP A 146 27.53 -1.43 5.83
CA ASP A 146 26.81 -0.99 7.03
C ASP A 146 25.48 -0.29 6.70
N VAL A 147 24.75 -0.85 5.72
CA VAL A 147 23.45 -0.31 5.29
C VAL A 147 22.39 -1.40 5.15
N ILE A 148 21.14 -0.96 5.29
CA ILE A 148 19.98 -1.73 4.87
C ILE A 148 19.37 -1.00 3.67
N HIS A 149 19.41 -1.64 2.53
CA HIS A 149 18.70 -1.19 1.33
C HIS A 149 17.21 -1.41 1.47
N MET A 150 16.42 -0.59 0.79
CA MET A 150 14.96 -0.72 0.82
C MET A 150 14.31 -0.31 -0.48
N ARG A 151 13.13 -0.90 -0.71
CA ARG A 151 12.16 -0.51 -1.71
C ARG A 151 10.77 -0.52 -1.09
N SER A 152 9.93 0.49 -1.38
CA SER A 152 8.54 0.53 -0.99
C SER A 152 7.71 1.05 -2.16
N ALA A 153 6.72 0.28 -2.63
CA ALA A 153 5.98 0.59 -3.85
C ALA A 153 4.51 0.18 -3.74
N SER A 154 3.62 1.06 -4.18
CA SER A 154 2.19 0.77 -4.24
C SER A 154 1.85 -0.08 -5.47
N ARG A 155 1.04 -1.13 -5.29
CA ARG A 155 0.55 -1.97 -6.39
C ARG A 155 -0.35 -1.21 -7.34
N LEU A 156 -1.21 -0.38 -6.79
CA LEU A 156 -2.21 0.38 -7.54
C LEU A 156 -2.04 1.89 -7.35
N GLY A 157 -2.63 2.62 -8.28
CA GLY A 157 -2.61 4.08 -8.26
C GLY A 157 -1.43 4.69 -9.02
N VAL A 158 -1.56 5.98 -9.32
CA VAL A 158 -0.48 6.77 -9.96
C VAL A 158 0.37 7.46 -8.90
N ARG A 159 -0.24 7.88 -7.79
CA ARG A 159 0.42 8.59 -6.68
C ARG A 159 0.03 7.95 -5.36
N ASP A 160 0.98 7.87 -4.42
CA ASP A 160 0.78 7.36 -3.07
C ASP A 160 0.71 8.47 -2.00
N LEU A 161 0.69 9.74 -2.41
CA LEU A 161 0.72 10.91 -1.51
C LEU A 161 1.91 10.90 -0.53
N GLY A 162 3.02 10.24 -0.90
CA GLY A 162 4.24 10.13 -0.11
C GLY A 162 4.18 9.08 1.01
N VAL A 163 3.20 8.20 1.00
CA VAL A 163 3.04 7.14 2.04
C VAL A 163 4.26 6.23 2.06
N ASN A 164 4.75 5.77 0.91
CA ASN A 164 5.91 4.90 0.82
C ASN A 164 7.18 5.56 1.41
N ARG A 165 7.44 6.83 1.08
CA ARG A 165 8.58 7.57 1.64
C ARG A 165 8.45 7.76 3.15
N ARG A 166 7.29 8.21 3.65
CA ARG A 166 7.06 8.37 5.10
C ARG A 166 7.23 7.08 5.87
N ARG A 167 6.76 5.95 5.34
CA ARG A 167 6.94 4.63 5.96
C ARG A 167 8.42 4.31 6.18
N VAL A 168 9.23 4.50 5.16
CA VAL A 168 10.67 4.27 5.24
C VAL A 168 11.33 5.19 6.27
N GLU A 169 10.98 6.47 6.30
CA GLU A 169 11.55 7.42 7.28
C GLU A 169 11.14 7.08 8.73
N ILE A 170 9.92 6.62 8.96
CA ILE A 170 9.48 6.13 10.28
C ILE A 170 10.33 4.94 10.71
N LEU A 171 10.51 3.93 9.84
CA LEU A 171 11.33 2.77 10.14
C LEU A 171 12.80 3.17 10.38
N ARG A 172 13.33 4.08 9.55
CA ARG A 172 14.69 4.64 9.74
C ARG A 172 14.87 5.23 11.14
N SER A 173 13.93 6.06 11.59
CA SER A 173 14.00 6.71 12.89
C SER A 173 13.96 5.70 14.05
N GLN A 174 13.20 4.61 13.91
CA GLN A 174 13.11 3.55 14.92
C GLN A 174 14.38 2.70 15.04
N ILE A 175 15.14 2.56 13.94
CA ILE A 175 16.40 1.82 13.94
C ILE A 175 17.54 2.69 14.46
N ALA A 176 17.53 3.99 14.16
CA ALA A 176 18.51 4.96 14.61
C ALA A 176 18.37 5.32 16.10
N ALA A 177 17.19 5.12 16.70
CA ALA A 177 16.98 5.33 18.12
C ALA A 177 17.78 4.29 18.93
N LYS A 178 18.67 4.80 19.80
CA LYS A 178 19.51 4.00 20.71
C LYS A 178 18.68 3.41 21.85
#